data_572fdf20f8480e887edb927c150eb257
#
_entry.id   572fdf20f8480e887edb927c150eb257
#
_cell.length_a   1.000
_cell.length_b   1.000
_cell.length_c   1.000
_cell.angle_alpha   90.00
_cell.angle_beta   90.00
_cell.angle_gamma   90.00
#
_symmetry.space_group_name_H-M   'P 1'
#
loop_
_entity.id
_entity.type
_entity.pdbx_description
1 polymer ?
#
loop_
_entity_poly.entity_id
_entity_poly.type
_entity_poly.pdbx_seq_one_letter_code
_entity_poly.pdbx_strand_id
1 'polypeptide(L)'
;MVVIGTVLTPVGKKALLCGSGELGKEVAIELQRYGVEVVALDKYANAPAMQVAHRSHVLSMLDGKKLREVIETERPDYIIPEVEAIATDTLVALEKEGYSVTPTATAAYLTMNREGIRRLAAEQLGLPTSPYKFASTREEFEEAVKEIGMPCVVKPIMSSSGHGQSVVRTADDIDKSWHYAQEGGRAGAGRVIVEGFVQFDYEITQLTV
;
A
#
# COMPACT_ATOMS: atom_id res chain seq x y z
N MET A 1 -29.38 -6.73 8.63
CA MET A 1 -28.70 -7.59 9.65
C MET A 1 -27.65 -8.40 8.90
N VAL A 2 -26.39 -8.33 9.28
CA VAL A 2 -25.34 -9.17 8.70
C VAL A 2 -25.39 -10.55 9.38
N VAL A 3 -25.50 -11.62 8.58
CA VAL A 3 -25.43 -13.00 9.07
C VAL A 3 -24.03 -13.51 8.80
N ILE A 4 -23.29 -13.86 9.85
CA ILE A 4 -21.90 -14.33 9.73
C ILE A 4 -21.84 -15.84 9.46
N GLY A 5 -22.76 -16.61 10.01
CA GLY A 5 -22.80 -18.07 9.86
C GLY A 5 -21.74 -18.76 10.74
N THR A 6 -21.57 -20.06 10.51
CA THR A 6 -20.59 -20.89 11.23
C THR A 6 -19.33 -21.06 10.37
N VAL A 7 -18.18 -20.82 10.95
CA VAL A 7 -16.86 -21.01 10.30
C VAL A 7 -16.72 -22.39 9.68
N LEU A 8 -16.08 -22.49 8.55
CA LEU A 8 -15.85 -23.73 7.78
C LEU A 8 -17.14 -24.42 7.29
N THR A 9 -18.25 -23.70 7.24
CA THR A 9 -19.50 -24.18 6.62
C THR A 9 -19.85 -23.32 5.39
N PRO A 10 -20.75 -23.79 4.50
CA PRO A 10 -21.17 -23.02 3.33
C PRO A 10 -21.84 -21.68 3.63
N VAL A 11 -22.30 -21.47 4.86
CA VAL A 11 -22.93 -20.23 5.32
C VAL A 11 -21.98 -19.33 6.11
N GLY A 12 -20.77 -19.80 6.41
CA GLY A 12 -19.75 -19.03 7.10
C GLY A 12 -19.18 -17.92 6.22
N LYS A 13 -18.89 -16.76 6.83
CA LYS A 13 -18.19 -15.67 6.13
C LYS A 13 -16.70 -15.94 6.11
N LYS A 14 -16.06 -15.57 4.98
CA LYS A 14 -14.65 -15.81 4.73
C LYS A 14 -13.94 -14.51 4.35
N ALA A 15 -12.82 -14.22 5.00
CA ALA A 15 -11.92 -13.14 4.66
C ALA A 15 -10.57 -13.68 4.14
N LEU A 16 -10.04 -13.05 3.11
CA LEU A 16 -8.74 -13.34 2.55
C LEU A 16 -7.82 -12.14 2.76
N LEU A 17 -6.76 -12.35 3.53
CA LEU A 17 -5.76 -11.32 3.83
C LEU A 17 -4.66 -11.34 2.76
N CYS A 18 -4.48 -10.24 2.05
CA CYS A 18 -3.36 -10.01 1.14
C CYS A 18 -2.22 -9.31 1.91
N GLY A 19 -1.43 -10.10 2.60
CA GLY A 19 -0.41 -9.74 3.57
C GLY A 19 -0.62 -10.50 4.86
N SER A 20 0.45 -11.05 5.41
CA SER A 20 0.41 -11.91 6.59
C SER A 20 1.44 -11.51 7.64
N GLY A 21 1.73 -10.21 7.73
CA GLY A 21 2.62 -9.63 8.72
C GLY A 21 2.04 -9.64 10.14
N GLU A 22 2.67 -8.92 11.04
CA GLU A 22 2.23 -8.85 12.45
C GLU A 22 0.86 -8.18 12.58
N LEU A 23 0.61 -7.11 11.83
CA LEU A 23 -0.71 -6.48 11.81
C LEU A 23 -1.76 -7.42 11.21
N GLY A 24 -1.43 -8.12 10.11
CA GLY A 24 -2.29 -9.13 9.51
C GLY A 24 -2.66 -10.24 10.49
N LYS A 25 -1.74 -10.62 11.39
CA LYS A 25 -2.01 -11.58 12.47
C LYS A 25 -3.07 -11.07 13.45
N GLU A 26 -2.96 -9.82 13.89
CA GLU A 26 -3.97 -9.21 14.79
C GLU A 26 -5.35 -9.12 14.09
N VAL A 27 -5.36 -8.72 12.82
CA VAL A 27 -6.59 -8.72 12.02
C VAL A 27 -7.19 -10.13 11.90
N ALA A 28 -6.37 -11.14 11.66
CA ALA A 28 -6.82 -12.54 11.59
C ALA A 28 -7.47 -13.00 12.90
N ILE A 29 -6.82 -12.70 14.05
CA ILE A 29 -7.33 -13.06 15.38
C ILE A 29 -8.67 -12.37 15.64
N GLU A 30 -8.78 -11.06 15.30
CA GLU A 30 -10.02 -10.32 15.54
C GLU A 30 -11.16 -10.81 14.64
N LEU A 31 -10.90 -11.09 13.36
CA LEU A 31 -11.89 -11.69 12.47
C LEU A 31 -12.41 -13.04 12.99
N GLN A 32 -11.53 -13.86 13.55
CA GLN A 32 -11.92 -15.16 14.17
C GLN A 32 -12.79 -14.97 15.39
N ARG A 33 -12.58 -13.93 16.20
CA ARG A 33 -13.46 -13.59 17.33
C ARG A 33 -14.89 -13.32 16.89
N TYR A 34 -15.06 -12.76 15.67
CA TYR A 34 -16.37 -12.57 15.06
C TYR A 34 -16.89 -13.79 14.31
N GLY A 35 -16.19 -14.93 14.34
CA GLY A 35 -16.61 -16.14 13.63
C GLY A 35 -16.40 -16.07 12.13
N VAL A 36 -15.43 -15.34 11.65
CA VAL A 36 -15.07 -15.25 10.22
C VAL A 36 -13.93 -16.22 9.93
N GLU A 37 -14.06 -16.99 8.85
CA GLU A 37 -12.99 -17.84 8.33
C GLU A 37 -11.89 -16.96 7.71
N VAL A 38 -10.64 -17.22 8.05
CA VAL A 38 -9.49 -16.43 7.56
C VAL A 38 -8.57 -17.27 6.70
N VAL A 39 -8.27 -16.76 5.50
CA VAL A 39 -7.24 -17.25 4.59
C VAL A 39 -6.13 -16.21 4.50
N ALA A 40 -4.88 -16.59 4.72
CA ALA A 40 -3.74 -15.69 4.78
C ALA A 40 -2.80 -15.90 3.58
N LEU A 41 -2.42 -14.82 2.89
CA LEU A 41 -1.47 -14.84 1.77
C LEU A 41 -0.19 -14.11 2.12
N ASP A 42 0.96 -14.65 1.74
CA ASP A 42 2.24 -13.94 1.75
C ASP A 42 3.23 -14.58 0.76
N LYS A 43 4.34 -13.86 0.48
CA LYS A 43 5.41 -14.33 -0.40
C LYS A 43 6.31 -15.40 0.24
N TYR A 44 6.22 -15.63 1.55
CA TYR A 44 7.01 -16.61 2.31
C TYR A 44 6.14 -17.42 3.25
N ALA A 45 6.56 -18.66 3.50
CA ALA A 45 5.85 -19.57 4.40
C ALA A 45 5.98 -19.17 5.87
N ASN A 46 5.00 -19.57 6.67
CA ASN A 46 4.96 -19.34 8.12
C ASN A 46 4.99 -17.85 8.53
N ALA A 47 4.51 -16.98 7.66
CA ALA A 47 4.30 -15.58 8.01
C ALA A 47 3.38 -15.46 9.23
N PRO A 48 3.47 -14.39 10.06
CA PRO A 48 2.78 -14.28 11.33
C PRO A 48 1.28 -14.60 11.29
N ALA A 49 0.53 -14.04 10.33
CA ALA A 49 -0.90 -14.33 10.20
C ALA A 49 -1.20 -15.78 9.76
N MET A 50 -0.31 -16.41 8.98
CA MET A 50 -0.47 -17.81 8.56
C MET A 50 -0.47 -18.79 9.74
N GLN A 51 0.17 -18.42 10.85
CA GLN A 51 0.26 -19.25 12.05
C GLN A 51 -1.08 -19.35 12.80
N VAL A 52 -1.99 -18.44 12.55
CA VAL A 52 -3.31 -18.39 13.22
C VAL A 52 -4.47 -18.50 12.24
N ALA A 53 -4.26 -18.31 10.94
CA ALA A 53 -5.30 -18.44 9.93
C ALA A 53 -5.79 -19.89 9.77
N HIS A 54 -7.01 -20.06 9.24
CA HIS A 54 -7.58 -21.39 8.96
C HIS A 54 -6.88 -22.07 7.78
N ARG A 55 -6.45 -21.29 6.78
CA ARG A 55 -5.65 -21.72 5.63
C ARG A 55 -4.68 -20.62 5.21
N SER A 56 -3.67 -21.02 4.46
CA SER A 56 -2.70 -20.08 3.92
C SER A 56 -2.19 -20.51 2.54
N HIS A 57 -1.77 -19.52 1.74
CA HIS A 57 -1.13 -19.72 0.46
C HIS A 57 0.16 -18.89 0.37
N VAL A 58 1.21 -19.48 -0.19
CA VAL A 58 2.48 -18.80 -0.42
C VAL A 58 2.59 -18.43 -1.88
N LEU A 59 2.55 -17.12 -2.17
CA LEU A 59 2.68 -16.60 -3.53
C LEU A 59 3.16 -15.15 -3.50
N SER A 60 3.78 -14.70 -4.59
CA SER A 60 3.99 -13.26 -4.79
C SER A 60 2.66 -12.62 -5.15
N MET A 61 2.16 -11.75 -4.29
CA MET A 61 0.91 -11.01 -4.54
C MET A 61 1.06 -9.92 -5.62
N LEU A 62 2.29 -9.67 -6.09
CA LEU A 62 2.55 -8.85 -7.29
C LEU A 62 2.25 -9.64 -8.59
N ASP A 63 2.16 -10.98 -8.51
CA ASP A 63 1.70 -11.82 -9.62
C ASP A 63 0.16 -11.82 -9.62
N GLY A 64 -0.42 -10.89 -10.39
CA GLY A 64 -1.88 -10.72 -10.46
C GLY A 64 -2.63 -11.96 -10.93
N LYS A 65 -1.99 -12.81 -11.76
CA LYS A 65 -2.61 -14.07 -12.23
C LYS A 65 -2.74 -15.05 -11.07
N LYS A 66 -1.67 -15.31 -10.33
CA LYS A 66 -1.70 -16.20 -9.17
C LYS A 66 -2.61 -15.67 -8.06
N LEU A 67 -2.60 -14.35 -7.83
CA LEU A 67 -3.49 -13.72 -6.87
C LEU A 67 -4.95 -13.99 -7.23
N ARG A 68 -5.33 -13.78 -8.49
CA ARG A 68 -6.67 -14.07 -9.00
C ARG A 68 -7.03 -15.56 -8.82
N GLU A 69 -6.16 -16.47 -9.24
CA GLU A 69 -6.40 -17.92 -9.13
C GLU A 69 -6.71 -18.35 -7.69
N VAL A 70 -6.00 -17.82 -6.71
CA VAL A 70 -6.27 -18.09 -5.29
C VAL A 70 -7.58 -17.48 -4.84
N ILE A 71 -7.89 -16.24 -5.21
CA ILE A 71 -9.14 -15.57 -4.85
C ILE A 71 -10.34 -16.33 -5.44
N GLU A 72 -10.27 -16.75 -6.69
CA GLU A 72 -11.32 -17.50 -7.36
C GLU A 72 -11.50 -18.91 -6.77
N THR A 73 -10.42 -19.54 -6.29
CA THR A 73 -10.45 -20.83 -5.61
C THR A 73 -11.07 -20.73 -4.23
N GLU A 74 -10.64 -19.76 -3.44
CA GLU A 74 -11.09 -19.56 -2.06
C GLU A 74 -12.49 -18.94 -1.98
N ARG A 75 -12.88 -18.13 -2.97
CA ARG A 75 -14.16 -17.41 -3.02
C ARG A 75 -14.49 -16.68 -1.72
N PRO A 76 -13.61 -15.75 -1.29
CA PRO A 76 -13.84 -15.02 -0.05
C PRO A 76 -15.03 -14.05 -0.17
N ASP A 77 -15.71 -13.80 0.95
CA ASP A 77 -16.69 -12.71 1.05
C ASP A 77 -15.99 -11.34 1.11
N TYR A 78 -14.77 -11.30 1.67
CA TYR A 78 -14.00 -10.09 1.83
C TYR A 78 -12.54 -10.32 1.45
N ILE A 79 -11.98 -9.41 0.67
CA ILE A 79 -10.55 -9.36 0.35
C ILE A 79 -9.97 -8.15 1.07
N ILE A 80 -8.93 -8.36 1.87
CA ILE A 80 -8.33 -7.32 2.73
C ILE A 80 -6.88 -7.11 2.31
N PRO A 81 -6.57 -6.04 1.53
CA PRO A 81 -5.19 -5.65 1.26
C PRO A 81 -4.55 -5.11 2.55
N GLU A 82 -3.44 -5.74 2.98
CA GLU A 82 -2.73 -5.38 4.22
C GLU A 82 -1.33 -4.83 3.93
N VAL A 83 -0.68 -5.30 2.85
CA VAL A 83 0.65 -4.83 2.45
C VAL A 83 0.61 -4.03 1.15
N GLU A 84 1.67 -3.25 0.88
CA GLU A 84 1.75 -2.45 -0.35
C GLU A 84 2.14 -3.26 -1.59
N ALA A 85 2.75 -4.44 -1.41
CA ALA A 85 3.26 -5.26 -2.50
C ALA A 85 2.18 -6.19 -3.08
N ILE A 86 1.13 -5.61 -3.66
CA ILE A 86 -0.03 -6.30 -4.24
C ILE A 86 -0.27 -5.81 -5.67
N ALA A 87 -0.72 -6.71 -6.55
CA ALA A 87 -1.22 -6.38 -7.88
C ALA A 87 -2.59 -5.68 -7.76
N THR A 88 -2.60 -4.39 -7.42
CA THR A 88 -3.81 -3.61 -7.15
C THR A 88 -4.73 -3.51 -8.37
N ASP A 89 -4.19 -3.50 -9.59
CA ASP A 89 -4.99 -3.55 -10.82
C ASP A 89 -5.85 -4.83 -10.90
N THR A 90 -5.33 -5.96 -10.40
CA THR A 90 -6.08 -7.21 -10.30
C THR A 90 -7.22 -7.08 -9.29
N LEU A 91 -6.98 -6.43 -8.15
CA LEU A 91 -8.03 -6.18 -7.16
C LEU A 91 -9.12 -5.24 -7.71
N VAL A 92 -8.73 -4.19 -8.45
CA VAL A 92 -9.69 -3.29 -9.14
C VAL A 92 -10.55 -4.04 -10.15
N ALA A 93 -9.97 -4.98 -10.89
CA ALA A 93 -10.71 -5.82 -11.82
C ALA A 93 -11.70 -6.75 -11.09
N LEU A 94 -11.25 -7.43 -10.05
CA LEU A 94 -12.09 -8.30 -9.22
C LEU A 94 -13.23 -7.56 -8.52
N GLU A 95 -12.98 -6.34 -8.03
CA GLU A 95 -14.02 -5.50 -7.43
C GLU A 95 -15.13 -5.17 -8.45
N LYS A 96 -14.77 -4.87 -9.70
CA LYS A 96 -15.74 -4.67 -10.80
C LYS A 96 -16.51 -5.95 -11.15
N GLU A 97 -15.94 -7.10 -10.91
CA GLU A 97 -16.58 -8.42 -11.09
C GLU A 97 -17.48 -8.82 -9.89
N GLY A 98 -17.54 -7.99 -8.85
CA GLY A 98 -18.42 -8.16 -7.70
C GLY A 98 -17.78 -8.70 -6.43
N TYR A 99 -16.46 -8.86 -6.40
CA TYR A 99 -15.75 -9.18 -5.14
C TYR A 99 -15.72 -7.96 -4.22
N SER A 100 -15.87 -8.19 -2.91
CA SER A 100 -15.78 -7.13 -1.91
C SER A 100 -14.33 -6.94 -1.46
N VAL A 101 -13.72 -5.81 -1.82
CA VAL A 101 -12.38 -5.42 -1.39
C VAL A 101 -12.49 -4.34 -0.32
N THR A 102 -11.83 -4.52 0.82
CA THR A 102 -11.92 -3.59 1.98
C THR A 102 -10.54 -3.31 2.57
N PRO A 103 -10.04 -2.06 2.52
CA PRO A 103 -10.63 -0.89 1.87
C PRO A 103 -10.79 -1.12 0.36
N THR A 104 -11.55 -0.27 -0.34
CA THR A 104 -11.81 -0.48 -1.77
C THR A 104 -10.51 -0.64 -2.56
N ALA A 105 -10.55 -1.42 -3.63
CA ALA A 105 -9.37 -1.64 -4.46
C ALA A 105 -8.78 -0.34 -5.01
N THR A 106 -9.64 0.63 -5.33
CA THR A 106 -9.21 1.98 -5.74
C THR A 106 -8.50 2.73 -4.61
N ALA A 107 -8.98 2.64 -3.37
CA ALA A 107 -8.31 3.25 -2.23
C ALA A 107 -6.94 2.61 -1.99
N ALA A 108 -6.85 1.28 -2.02
CA ALA A 108 -5.58 0.56 -1.93
C ALA A 108 -4.60 0.98 -3.05
N TYR A 109 -5.07 1.04 -4.29
CA TYR A 109 -4.27 1.48 -5.43
C TYR A 109 -3.71 2.90 -5.24
N LEU A 110 -4.55 3.85 -4.82
CA LEU A 110 -4.14 5.25 -4.64
C LEU A 110 -3.20 5.44 -3.46
N THR A 111 -3.44 4.78 -2.33
CA THR A 111 -2.59 4.91 -1.14
C THR A 111 -1.21 4.28 -1.32
N MET A 112 -1.10 3.27 -2.17
CA MET A 112 0.19 2.64 -2.52
C MET A 112 1.01 3.45 -3.51
N ASN A 113 0.41 4.41 -4.20
CA ASN A 113 1.04 5.25 -5.21
C ASN A 113 1.05 6.71 -4.78
N ARG A 114 2.20 7.23 -4.35
CA ARG A 114 2.34 8.63 -3.92
C ARG A 114 1.96 9.64 -5.00
N GLU A 115 2.18 9.33 -6.27
CA GLU A 115 1.73 10.21 -7.36
C GLU A 115 0.20 10.22 -7.44
N GLY A 116 -0.42 9.04 -7.42
CA GLY A 116 -1.88 8.92 -7.48
C GLY A 116 -2.59 9.66 -6.36
N ILE A 117 -2.20 9.40 -5.10
CA ILE A 117 -2.83 10.06 -3.96
C ILE A 117 -2.52 11.56 -3.91
N ARG A 118 -1.32 12.00 -4.30
CA ARG A 118 -0.95 13.41 -4.34
C ARG A 118 -1.76 14.18 -5.38
N ARG A 119 -1.88 13.64 -6.58
CA ARG A 119 -2.70 14.26 -7.64
C ARG A 119 -4.18 14.27 -7.28
N LEU A 120 -4.69 13.19 -6.68
CA LEU A 120 -6.06 13.18 -6.17
C LEU A 120 -6.27 14.31 -5.16
N ALA A 121 -5.41 14.41 -4.14
CA ALA A 121 -5.56 15.41 -3.09
C ALA A 121 -5.42 16.84 -3.62
N ALA A 122 -4.36 17.14 -4.35
CA ALA A 122 -4.02 18.49 -4.77
C ALA A 122 -4.80 18.96 -6.00
N GLU A 123 -4.91 18.10 -7.04
CA GLU A 123 -5.40 18.52 -8.36
C GLU A 123 -6.91 18.26 -8.54
N GLN A 124 -7.45 17.19 -7.93
CA GLN A 124 -8.87 16.84 -8.08
C GLN A 124 -9.72 17.32 -6.92
N LEU A 125 -9.23 17.18 -5.67
CA LEU A 125 -9.98 17.57 -4.47
C LEU A 125 -9.64 18.98 -4.00
N GLY A 126 -8.59 19.62 -4.53
CA GLY A 126 -8.16 20.96 -4.14
C GLY A 126 -7.72 21.08 -2.68
N LEU A 127 -7.28 19.97 -2.06
CA LEU A 127 -6.81 19.97 -0.69
C LEU A 127 -5.44 20.66 -0.59
N PRO A 128 -5.17 21.40 0.48
CA PRO A 128 -3.86 21.99 0.70
C PRO A 128 -2.79 20.89 0.84
N THR A 129 -1.76 20.97 0.01
CA THR A 129 -0.57 20.11 0.06
C THR A 129 0.67 20.96 -0.01
N SER A 130 1.84 20.41 0.41
CA SER A 130 3.12 21.06 0.11
C SER A 130 3.31 21.16 -1.41
N PRO A 131 4.03 22.17 -1.92
CA PRO A 131 4.46 22.20 -3.32
C PRO A 131 5.19 20.91 -3.67
N TYR A 132 4.99 20.37 -4.87
CA TYR A 132 5.60 19.12 -5.27
C TYR A 132 5.90 19.06 -6.77
N LYS A 133 6.88 18.23 -7.12
CA LYS A 133 7.23 17.85 -8.49
C LYS A 133 7.55 16.36 -8.53
N PHE A 134 7.25 15.73 -9.67
CA PHE A 134 7.64 14.35 -9.95
C PHE A 134 8.83 14.36 -10.90
N ALA A 135 9.76 13.43 -10.71
CA ALA A 135 10.94 13.27 -11.54
C ALA A 135 11.19 11.78 -11.82
N SER A 136 11.52 11.45 -13.07
CA SER A 136 11.85 10.10 -13.52
C SER A 136 13.33 9.97 -13.94
N THR A 137 13.98 11.09 -14.22
CA THR A 137 15.41 11.13 -14.57
C THR A 137 16.17 11.99 -13.57
N ARG A 138 17.48 11.88 -13.60
CA ARG A 138 18.36 12.68 -12.76
C ARG A 138 18.21 14.17 -13.07
N GLU A 139 18.11 14.53 -14.33
CA GLU A 139 17.96 15.88 -14.80
C GLU A 139 16.63 16.49 -14.33
N GLU A 140 15.53 15.77 -14.49
CA GLU A 140 14.22 16.18 -13.98
C GLU A 140 14.23 16.36 -12.45
N PHE A 141 14.98 15.51 -11.74
CA PHE A 141 15.12 15.61 -10.29
C PHE A 141 15.85 16.87 -9.85
N GLU A 142 16.96 17.20 -10.51
CA GLU A 142 17.71 18.44 -10.21
C GLU A 142 16.87 19.69 -10.49
N GLU A 143 16.12 19.68 -11.60
CA GLU A 143 15.19 20.76 -11.93
C GLU A 143 14.06 20.86 -10.88
N ALA A 144 13.48 19.72 -10.46
CA ALA A 144 12.48 19.70 -9.42
C ALA A 144 12.98 20.25 -8.08
N VAL A 145 14.21 19.89 -7.67
CA VAL A 145 14.83 20.45 -6.45
C VAL A 145 15.04 21.97 -6.59
N LYS A 146 15.45 22.43 -7.77
CA LYS A 146 15.65 23.86 -8.02
C LYS A 146 14.33 24.65 -7.97
N GLU A 147 13.26 24.10 -8.55
CA GLU A 147 11.94 24.76 -8.57
C GLU A 147 11.27 24.76 -7.19
N ILE A 148 11.31 23.64 -6.47
CA ILE A 148 10.73 23.50 -5.13
C ILE A 148 11.53 24.32 -4.11
N GLY A 149 12.85 24.39 -4.30
CA GLY A 149 13.77 25.03 -3.37
C GLY A 149 14.22 24.12 -2.24
N MET A 150 15.23 24.55 -1.51
CA MET A 150 15.78 23.83 -0.36
C MET A 150 15.46 24.57 0.94
N PRO A 151 15.15 23.86 2.03
CA PRO A 151 15.10 22.40 2.13
C PRO A 151 13.87 21.79 1.44
N CYS A 152 14.04 20.59 0.86
CA CYS A 152 12.94 19.80 0.31
C CYS A 152 13.06 18.32 0.70
N VAL A 153 11.97 17.58 0.56
CA VAL A 153 11.90 16.16 0.90
C VAL A 153 11.77 15.33 -0.39
N VAL A 154 12.60 14.31 -0.51
CA VAL A 154 12.62 13.38 -1.64
C VAL A 154 12.10 12.04 -1.19
N LYS A 155 11.17 11.46 -1.95
CA LYS A 155 10.59 10.13 -1.64
C LYS A 155 10.42 9.32 -2.93
N PRO A 156 10.71 8.01 -2.94
CA PRO A 156 10.26 7.14 -4.03
C PRO A 156 8.74 7.14 -4.15
N ILE A 157 8.20 6.94 -5.35
CA ILE A 157 6.74 6.88 -5.56
C ILE A 157 6.11 5.71 -4.80
N MET A 158 6.79 4.56 -4.75
CA MET A 158 6.38 3.38 -3.99
C MET A 158 7.42 3.01 -2.95
N SER A 159 7.19 3.38 -1.72
CA SER A 159 7.96 2.93 -0.55
C SER A 159 7.12 3.09 0.70
N SER A 160 7.46 2.33 1.76
CA SER A 160 6.85 2.46 3.08
C SER A 160 7.91 2.66 4.15
N SER A 161 7.49 3.05 5.34
CA SER A 161 8.35 3.19 6.53
C SER A 161 9.58 4.08 6.31
N GLY A 162 9.48 5.09 5.44
CA GLY A 162 10.57 6.04 5.18
C GLY A 162 11.73 5.50 4.33
N HIS A 163 11.65 4.27 3.80
CA HIS A 163 12.71 3.74 2.93
C HIS A 163 12.88 4.61 1.68
N GLY A 164 14.13 5.00 1.39
CA GLY A 164 14.46 5.88 0.28
C GLY A 164 14.05 7.35 0.47
N GLN A 165 13.48 7.72 1.62
CA GLN A 165 13.13 9.10 1.91
C GLN A 165 14.32 9.86 2.49
N SER A 166 14.56 11.06 2.00
CA SER A 166 15.63 11.94 2.49
C SER A 166 15.22 13.41 2.41
N VAL A 167 16.00 14.25 3.10
CA VAL A 167 15.86 15.72 3.05
C VAL A 167 17.08 16.30 2.34
N VAL A 168 16.87 17.06 1.28
CA VAL A 168 17.88 17.85 0.58
C VAL A 168 17.90 19.22 1.23
N ARG A 169 19.00 19.55 1.92
CA ARG A 169 19.21 20.85 2.59
C ARG A 169 20.16 21.73 1.83
N THR A 170 21.12 21.11 1.15
CA THR A 170 22.18 21.77 0.37
C THR A 170 22.39 21.04 -0.96
N ALA A 171 23.12 21.66 -1.87
CA ALA A 171 23.47 21.05 -3.15
C ALA A 171 24.25 19.72 -2.98
N ASP A 172 25.02 19.57 -1.91
CA ASP A 172 25.82 18.36 -1.63
C ASP A 172 24.94 17.14 -1.27
N ASP A 173 23.67 17.37 -0.91
CA ASP A 173 22.73 16.30 -0.57
C ASP A 173 22.06 15.70 -1.82
N ILE A 174 22.09 16.39 -2.96
CA ILE A 174 21.32 16.04 -4.16
C ILE A 174 21.68 14.62 -4.65
N ASP A 175 22.99 14.33 -4.80
CA ASP A 175 23.46 13.03 -5.25
C ASP A 175 23.04 11.89 -4.33
N LYS A 176 23.28 12.07 -3.06
CA LYS A 176 22.93 11.04 -2.04
C LYS A 176 21.45 10.78 -2.01
N SER A 177 20.62 11.83 -2.08
CA SER A 177 19.16 11.74 -2.04
C SER A 177 18.61 11.01 -3.25
N TRP A 178 19.14 11.30 -4.45
CA TRP A 178 18.76 10.58 -5.66
C TRP A 178 19.06 9.07 -5.55
N HIS A 179 20.33 8.73 -5.25
CA HIS A 179 20.74 7.32 -5.14
C HIS A 179 19.95 6.58 -4.06
N TYR A 180 19.78 7.17 -2.88
CA TYR A 180 19.01 6.57 -1.81
C TYR A 180 17.54 6.34 -2.18
N ALA A 181 16.92 7.26 -2.92
CA ALA A 181 15.57 7.10 -3.40
C ALA A 181 15.45 5.97 -4.45
N GLN A 182 16.49 5.76 -5.28
CA GLN A 182 16.51 4.66 -6.25
C GLN A 182 16.64 3.29 -5.56
N GLU A 183 17.43 3.19 -4.51
CA GLU A 183 17.62 1.95 -3.73
C GLU A 183 16.39 1.59 -2.88
N GLY A 184 15.68 2.58 -2.37
CA GLY A 184 14.52 2.41 -1.49
C GLY A 184 13.19 2.11 -2.16
N GLY A 185 13.12 2.18 -3.49
CA GLY A 185 11.88 1.92 -4.26
C GLY A 185 11.52 0.42 -4.29
N ARG A 186 10.27 0.08 -3.90
CA ARG A 186 9.79 -1.33 -3.84
C ARG A 186 9.32 -1.89 -5.17
N ALA A 187 8.87 -1.06 -6.09
CA ALA A 187 8.29 -1.51 -7.37
C ALA A 187 8.70 -0.54 -8.49
N GLY A 188 9.86 -0.75 -9.02
CA GLY A 188 10.40 0.06 -10.11
C GLY A 188 11.25 1.21 -9.60
N ALA A 189 12.53 1.12 -9.92
CA ALA A 189 13.46 2.22 -9.78
C ALA A 189 13.03 3.38 -10.68
N GLY A 190 13.30 4.59 -10.26
CA GLY A 190 13.39 5.71 -11.14
C GLY A 190 12.48 6.89 -10.85
N ARG A 191 11.23 6.70 -10.43
CA ARG A 191 10.34 7.84 -10.22
C ARG A 191 10.26 8.26 -8.76
N VAL A 192 10.47 9.55 -8.53
CA VAL A 192 10.45 10.18 -7.20
C VAL A 192 9.48 11.36 -7.15
N ILE A 193 9.07 11.73 -5.95
CA ILE A 193 8.44 13.02 -5.67
C ILE A 193 9.44 13.89 -4.89
N VAL A 194 9.54 15.14 -5.27
CA VAL A 194 10.22 16.20 -4.53
C VAL A 194 9.17 17.11 -3.94
N GLU A 195 9.14 17.25 -2.62
CA GLU A 195 8.13 18.01 -1.88
C GLU A 195 8.78 19.15 -1.11
N GLY A 196 8.12 20.30 -1.05
CA GLY A 196 8.54 21.39 -0.18
C GLY A 196 8.56 20.95 1.28
N PHE A 197 9.58 21.34 2.01
CA PHE A 197 9.69 21.05 3.43
C PHE A 197 8.65 21.86 4.22
N VAL A 198 7.82 21.16 4.99
CA VAL A 198 6.81 21.78 5.85
C VAL A 198 7.39 21.94 7.25
N GLN A 199 7.42 23.17 7.75
CA GLN A 199 7.71 23.43 9.16
C GLN A 199 6.41 23.31 9.95
N PHE A 200 6.31 22.32 10.82
CA PHE A 200 5.16 22.08 11.66
C PHE A 200 5.58 21.98 13.13
N ASP A 201 4.72 22.37 14.02
CA ASP A 201 4.94 22.28 15.47
C ASP A 201 4.74 20.85 15.97
N TYR A 202 3.82 20.11 15.35
CA TYR A 202 3.52 18.72 15.68
C TYR A 202 2.91 18.00 14.49
N GLU A 203 3.06 16.68 14.46
CA GLU A 203 2.45 15.76 13.51
C GLU A 203 1.42 14.91 14.22
N ILE A 204 0.28 14.66 13.60
CA ILE A 204 -0.75 13.76 14.10
C ILE A 204 -1.08 12.68 13.07
N THR A 205 -1.50 11.52 13.55
CA THR A 205 -2.17 10.51 12.74
C THR A 205 -3.66 10.52 13.09
N GLN A 206 -4.50 10.84 12.12
CA GLN A 206 -5.96 10.79 12.28
C GLN A 206 -6.47 9.46 11.74
N LEU A 207 -6.98 8.61 12.62
CA LEU A 207 -7.69 7.39 12.23
C LEU A 207 -9.18 7.71 12.07
N THR A 208 -9.77 7.25 10.99
CA THR A 208 -11.20 7.40 10.69
C THR A 208 -11.80 6.03 10.37
N VAL A 209 -13.05 5.83 10.76
CA VAL A 209 -13.83 4.60 10.53
C VAL A 209 -15.08 4.95 9.74
#